data_9c383bd2bc274410831298197b4a59fb
#
_entry.id   9c383bd2bc274410831298197b4a59fb
#
_cell.length_a   1.000
_cell.length_b   1.000
_cell.length_c   1.000
_cell.angle_alpha   90.00
_cell.angle_beta   90.00
_cell.angle_gamma   90.00
#
_symmetry.space_group_name_H-M   'P 1'
#
loop_
_entity.id
_entity.type
_entity.pdbx_description
1 polymer ?
#
loop_
_entity_poly.entity_id
_entity_poly.type
_entity_poly.pdbx_seq_one_letter_code
_entity_poly.pdbx_strand_id
1 'polypeptide(L)' 'MTYEITCPLLGETETTTDMDRAMDICYAMHDESNSYACIRDTFGNVVGEYGDIMEAVEQGLV' A
#
# COMPACT_ATOMS: atom_id res chain seq x y z
N MET A 1 -4.39 7.77 -15.00
CA MET A 1 -4.18 6.45 -14.40
C MET A 1 -4.64 6.46 -12.95
N THR A 2 -5.28 5.41 -12.51
CA THR A 2 -5.74 5.30 -11.12
C THR A 2 -4.79 4.41 -10.33
N TYR A 3 -4.43 4.85 -9.14
CA TYR A 3 -3.60 4.09 -8.22
C TYR A 3 -4.44 3.60 -7.06
N GLU A 4 -4.25 2.35 -6.67
CA GLU A 4 -4.92 1.74 -5.52
C GLU A 4 -3.90 1.52 -4.41
N ILE A 5 -4.18 2.07 -3.23
CA ILE A 5 -3.29 1.96 -2.08
C ILE A 5 -3.95 1.04 -1.07
N THR A 6 -3.25 0.00 -0.67
CA THR A 6 -3.80 -1.02 0.23
C THR A 6 -2.85 -1.28 1.39
N CYS A 7 -3.40 -1.34 2.59
CA CYS A 7 -2.69 -1.80 3.78
C CYS A 7 -3.43 -3.02 4.33
N PRO A 8 -2.88 -4.23 4.14
CA PRO A 8 -3.57 -5.46 4.55
C PRO A 8 -3.91 -5.52 6.05
N LEU A 9 -3.02 -5.03 6.89
CA LEU A 9 -3.25 -5.08 8.34
C LEU A 9 -4.44 -4.22 8.76
N LEU A 10 -4.60 -3.03 8.16
CA LEU A 10 -5.73 -2.15 8.44
C LEU A 10 -7.00 -2.58 7.71
N GLY A 11 -6.86 -3.38 6.66
CA GLY A 11 -7.98 -3.75 5.80
C GLY A 11 -8.54 -2.57 5.02
N GLU A 12 -7.74 -1.52 4.84
CA GLU A 12 -8.16 -0.31 4.14
C GLU A 12 -7.61 -0.26 2.73
N THR A 13 -8.41 0.29 1.82
CA THR A 13 -8.01 0.52 0.43
C THR A 13 -8.48 1.92 0.04
N GLU A 14 -7.57 2.71 -0.55
CA GLU A 14 -7.89 4.01 -1.10
C GLU A 14 -7.43 4.12 -2.54
N THR A 15 -8.01 5.04 -3.29
CA THR A 15 -7.66 5.28 -4.68
C THR A 15 -7.39 6.76 -4.91
N THR A 16 -6.48 7.05 -5.85
CA THR A 16 -6.18 8.40 -6.30
C THR A 16 -5.62 8.35 -7.70
N THR A 17 -5.67 9.48 -8.40
CA THR A 17 -5.07 9.60 -9.73
C THR A 17 -3.72 10.29 -9.69
N ASP A 18 -3.27 10.73 -8.53
CA ASP A 18 -2.02 11.44 -8.31
C ASP A 18 -1.03 10.54 -7.58
N MET A 19 0.13 10.26 -8.22
CA MET A 19 1.15 9.38 -7.64
C MET A 19 1.77 9.98 -6.38
N ASP A 20 1.97 11.29 -6.30
CA ASP A 20 2.51 11.93 -5.11
C ASP A 20 1.56 11.75 -3.93
N ARG A 21 0.27 11.89 -4.18
CA ARG A 21 -0.75 11.65 -3.15
C ARG A 21 -0.82 10.17 -2.77
N ALA A 22 -0.66 9.28 -3.75
CA ALA A 22 -0.63 7.84 -3.48
C ALA A 22 0.53 7.49 -2.54
N MET A 23 1.70 8.07 -2.75
CA MET A 23 2.86 7.87 -1.88
C MET A 23 2.59 8.38 -0.46
N ASP A 24 1.97 9.54 -0.33
CA ASP A 24 1.61 10.10 0.98
C ASP A 24 0.61 9.19 1.71
N ILE A 25 -0.40 8.71 1.01
CA ILE A 25 -1.40 7.80 1.59
C ILE A 25 -0.75 6.49 2.02
N CYS A 26 0.10 5.94 1.17
CA CYS A 26 0.80 4.68 1.45
C CYS A 26 1.69 4.81 2.68
N TYR A 27 2.44 5.89 2.77
CA TYR A 27 3.28 6.16 3.93
C TYR A 27 2.45 6.29 5.21
N ALA A 28 1.33 7.03 5.14
CA ALA A 28 0.45 7.21 6.29
C ALA A 28 -0.13 5.89 6.77
N MET A 29 -0.56 5.02 5.86
CA MET A 29 -1.05 3.68 6.20
C MET A 29 0.03 2.84 6.84
N HIS A 30 1.24 2.89 6.29
CA HIS A 30 2.39 2.17 6.85
C HIS A 30 2.72 2.67 8.26
N ASP A 31 2.77 3.98 8.45
CA ASP A 31 3.08 4.60 9.73
C ASP A 31 2.03 4.27 10.79
N GLU A 32 0.77 4.35 10.43
CA GLU A 32 -0.35 4.06 11.34
C GLU A 32 -0.39 2.59 11.76
N SER A 33 -0.19 1.68 10.81
CA SER A 33 -0.26 0.24 11.06
C SER A 33 1.04 -0.35 11.55
N ASN A 34 2.16 0.34 11.31
CA ASN A 34 3.52 -0.19 11.48
C ASN A 34 3.70 -1.49 10.68
N SER A 35 3.06 -1.59 9.53
CA SER A 35 3.03 -2.78 8.69
C SER A 35 3.14 -2.43 7.22
N TYR A 36 3.15 -3.45 6.37
CA TYR A 36 3.31 -3.29 4.92
C TYR A 36 2.11 -2.58 4.30
N ALA A 37 2.38 -1.65 3.40
CA ALA A 37 1.38 -1.00 2.55
C ALA A 37 1.95 -0.85 1.14
N CYS A 38 1.10 -0.97 0.13
CA CYS A 38 1.56 -0.88 -1.25
C CYS A 38 0.60 -0.09 -2.14
N ILE A 39 1.16 0.36 -3.26
CA ILE A 39 0.43 1.06 -4.31
C ILE A 39 0.45 0.18 -5.56
N ARG A 40 -0.73 -0.06 -6.14
CA ARG A 40 -0.84 -0.77 -7.42
C ARG A 40 -1.42 0.17 -8.47
N ASP A 41 -0.99 -0.05 -9.71
CA ASP A 41 -1.54 0.68 -10.85
C ASP A 41 -2.82 0.01 -11.38
N THR A 42 -3.35 0.54 -12.48
CA THR A 42 -4.57 0.02 -13.12
C THR A 42 -4.41 -1.44 -13.59
N PHE A 43 -3.17 -1.85 -13.85
CA PHE A 43 -2.86 -3.20 -14.33
C PHE A 43 -2.54 -4.18 -13.19
N GLY A 44 -2.61 -3.72 -11.95
CA GLY A 44 -2.32 -4.55 -10.79
C GLY A 44 -0.84 -4.68 -10.44
N ASN A 45 0.04 -3.91 -11.09
CA ASN A 45 1.46 -3.92 -10.80
C ASN A 45 1.75 -3.07 -9.56
N VAL A 46 2.62 -3.55 -8.68
CA VAL A 46 3.08 -2.78 -7.53
C VAL A 46 4.07 -1.72 -8.02
N VAL A 47 3.72 -0.46 -7.85
CA VAL A 47 4.52 0.68 -8.29
C VAL A 47 5.13 1.47 -7.13
N GLY A 48 4.78 1.12 -5.90
CA GLY A 48 5.34 1.71 -4.70
C GLY A 48 4.95 0.90 -3.48
N GLU A 49 5.81 0.92 -2.45
CA GLU A 49 5.52 0.19 -1.22
C GLU A 49 6.33 0.75 -0.06
N TYR A 50 5.80 0.56 1.15
CA TYR A 50 6.48 0.84 2.40
C TYR A 50 6.33 -0.38 3.32
N GLY A 51 7.38 -0.66 4.08
CA GLY A 51 7.40 -1.78 4.99
C GLY A 51 8.08 -3.01 4.38
N ASP A 52 8.10 -4.11 5.14
CA ASP A 52 8.78 -5.33 4.75
C ASP A 52 7.77 -6.35 4.22
N ILE A 53 7.82 -6.62 2.91
CA ILE A 53 6.92 -7.59 2.29
C ILE A 53 7.14 -9.01 2.83
N MET A 54 8.37 -9.36 3.18
CA MET A 54 8.66 -10.70 3.71
C MET A 54 8.00 -10.89 5.07
N GLU A 55 8.02 -9.87 5.91
CA GLU A 55 7.31 -9.89 7.19
C GLU A 55 5.80 -10.02 6.98
N ALA A 56 5.25 -9.29 6.01
CA ALA A 56 3.84 -9.36 5.69
C ALA A 56 3.43 -10.77 5.23
N VAL A 57 4.28 -11.42 4.43
CA VAL A 57 4.05 -12.79 3.99
C VAL A 57 4.07 -13.74 5.19
N GLU A 58 5.04 -13.59 6.09
CA GLU A 58 5.13 -14.43 7.31
C GLU A 58 3.91 -14.28 8.20
N GLN A 59 3.34 -13.07 8.26
CA GLN A 59 2.15 -12.80 9.07
C GLN A 59 0.85 -13.22 8.38
N GLY A 60 0.94 -13.68 7.13
CA GLY A 60 -0.23 -14.09 6.37
C GLY A 60 -1.07 -12.93 5.83
N LEU A 61 -0.49 -11.73 5.73
CA LEU A 61 -1.19 -10.55 5.24
C LEU A 61 -1.23 -10.44 3.72
N VAL A 62 -0.31 -11.08 3.04
CA VAL A 62 -0.24 -11.11 1.57
C VAL A 62 0.10 -12.50 1.07
#